data_f6ab799124159d0a3f75484bd470efb2
#
_entry.id   f6ab799124159d0a3f75484bd470efb2
#
_cell.length_a   1.000
_cell.length_b   1.000
_cell.length_c   1.000
_cell.angle_alpha   90.00
_cell.angle_beta   90.00
_cell.angle_gamma   90.00
#
_symmetry.space_group_name_H-M   'P 1'
#
loop_
_entity.id
_entity.type
_entity.pdbx_description
1 polymer ?
#
loop_
_entity_poly.entity_id
_entity_poly.type
_entity_poly.pdbx_seq_one_letter_code
_entity_poly.pdbx_strand_id
1 'polypeptide(L)'
;MNEIRLHPGRFVATLLAIAISVGFISAIMIGVRTEENSMTRSGVIAVSKSDVVVNAVEEPADPDEVLKVIQGAAGVTKAEASLSGTLPLKHENFSIYSNAMVLPSSEFRWASLAEGQWPSAEREIVLAKKGAEKLHVKVGDEITAGFTEDEQSASYRVVGLSDDAPSLYTENSYITTFRATRKPSTWIVKSQDPKAAVASIQQALTRLGADKFKVSTTDDYRVDQMKQLTGGFDVFRNLLLGFAAISAVVGMIIIANTFTILVTQRRRQIGLLRAVGASTGQVTGRLFAEAVLLGLVGSLLGVGIGAGVAAVVGIWSGAIYWGLVLPFGELGIAVLVGVLIT
;
A
#
# COMPACT_ATOMS: atom_id res chain seq x y z
N MET A 1 38.16 -20.71 -11.34
CA MET A 1 37.38 -19.88 -12.28
C MET A 1 37.30 -20.41 -13.72
N ASN A 2 38.16 -21.33 -14.16
CA ASN A 2 38.11 -21.87 -15.54
C ASN A 2 36.97 -22.90 -15.79
N GLU A 3 36.34 -23.46 -14.77
CA GLU A 3 35.35 -24.54 -14.93
C GLU A 3 33.93 -24.03 -15.25
N ILE A 4 33.59 -22.78 -14.85
CA ILE A 4 32.32 -22.13 -15.23
C ILE A 4 32.22 -22.00 -16.77
N ARG A 5 33.35 -21.92 -17.47
CA ARG A 5 33.41 -21.86 -18.94
C ARG A 5 33.16 -23.21 -19.63
N LEU A 6 33.36 -24.35 -18.94
CA LEU A 6 33.25 -25.68 -19.55
C LEU A 6 31.83 -26.26 -19.53
N HIS A 7 31.00 -25.92 -18.51
CA HIS A 7 29.61 -26.36 -18.38
C HIS A 7 28.69 -25.25 -17.85
N PRO A 8 28.52 -24.13 -18.61
CA PRO A 8 27.79 -22.96 -18.12
C PRO A 8 26.31 -23.25 -17.84
N GLY A 9 25.68 -24.15 -18.60
CA GLY A 9 24.23 -24.39 -18.50
C GLY A 9 23.76 -24.90 -17.14
N ARG A 10 24.58 -25.65 -16.40
CA ARG A 10 24.20 -26.22 -15.09
C ARG A 10 24.33 -25.21 -13.95
N PHE A 11 25.40 -24.40 -13.97
CA PHE A 11 25.54 -23.29 -13.03
C PHE A 11 24.42 -22.27 -13.21
N VAL A 12 24.06 -21.98 -14.47
CA VAL A 12 22.93 -21.12 -14.83
C VAL A 12 21.61 -21.71 -14.31
N ALA A 13 21.38 -23.02 -14.46
CA ALA A 13 20.15 -23.66 -13.98
C ALA A 13 20.01 -23.57 -12.45
N THR A 14 21.11 -23.85 -11.69
CA THR A 14 21.11 -23.70 -10.23
C THR A 14 20.89 -22.26 -9.80
N LEU A 15 21.60 -21.32 -10.44
CA LEU A 15 21.49 -19.89 -10.17
C LEU A 15 20.09 -19.38 -10.47
N LEU A 16 19.47 -19.83 -11.57
CA LEU A 16 18.08 -19.51 -11.90
C LEU A 16 17.10 -20.09 -10.89
N ALA A 17 17.29 -21.33 -10.45
CA ALA A 17 16.43 -21.94 -9.44
C ALA A 17 16.44 -21.15 -8.11
N ILE A 18 17.64 -20.74 -7.66
CA ILE A 18 17.79 -19.90 -6.47
C ILE A 18 17.14 -18.53 -6.70
N ALA A 19 17.46 -17.90 -7.84
CA ALA A 19 16.96 -16.56 -8.16
C ALA A 19 15.43 -16.52 -8.30
N ILE A 20 14.81 -17.56 -8.86
CA ILE A 20 13.34 -17.66 -8.97
C ILE A 20 12.72 -17.84 -7.58
N SER A 21 13.26 -18.76 -6.75
CA SER A 21 12.71 -19.01 -5.41
C SER A 21 12.84 -17.80 -4.50
N VAL A 22 14.02 -17.20 -4.41
CA VAL A 22 14.25 -15.99 -3.60
C VAL A 22 13.54 -14.79 -4.20
N GLY A 23 13.49 -14.70 -5.54
CA GLY A 23 12.79 -13.62 -6.24
C GLY A 23 11.29 -13.63 -5.97
N PHE A 24 10.67 -14.81 -5.94
CA PHE A 24 9.26 -14.95 -5.61
C PHE A 24 8.97 -14.52 -4.16
N ILE A 25 9.78 -14.98 -3.18
CA ILE A 25 9.66 -14.55 -1.79
C ILE A 25 9.82 -13.03 -1.67
N SER A 26 10.86 -12.48 -2.31
CA SER A 26 11.13 -11.04 -2.26
C SER A 26 10.05 -10.21 -2.94
N ALA A 27 9.51 -10.68 -4.06
CA ALA A 27 8.40 -10.00 -4.76
C ALA A 27 7.15 -9.92 -3.87
N ILE A 28 6.81 -11.01 -3.16
CA ILE A 28 5.69 -11.03 -2.23
C ILE A 28 5.93 -10.05 -1.07
N MET A 29 7.10 -10.12 -0.43
CA MET A 29 7.39 -9.27 0.73
C MET A 29 7.37 -7.78 0.36
N ILE A 30 8.04 -7.40 -0.73
CA ILE A 30 8.07 -6.01 -1.22
C ILE A 30 6.66 -5.58 -1.67
N GLY A 31 5.96 -6.42 -2.42
CA GLY A 31 4.62 -6.13 -2.93
C GLY A 31 3.62 -5.91 -1.80
N VAL A 32 3.53 -6.84 -0.84
CA VAL A 32 2.62 -6.73 0.30
C VAL A 32 2.93 -5.48 1.14
N ARG A 33 4.21 -5.22 1.46
CA ARG A 33 4.58 -4.02 2.23
C ARG A 33 4.31 -2.72 1.49
N THR A 34 4.48 -2.71 0.18
CA THR A 34 4.17 -1.54 -0.66
C THR A 34 2.67 -1.29 -0.68
N GLU A 35 1.86 -2.36 -0.82
CA GLU A 35 0.40 -2.29 -0.80
C GLU A 35 -0.13 -1.85 0.57
N GLU A 36 0.36 -2.44 1.67
CA GLU A 36 0.03 -2.03 3.04
C GLU A 36 0.33 -0.54 3.28
N ASN A 37 1.50 -0.06 2.85
CA ASN A 37 1.87 1.35 2.97
C ASN A 37 0.95 2.26 2.14
N SER A 38 0.63 1.85 0.93
CA SER A 38 -0.27 2.58 0.03
C SER A 38 -1.67 2.67 0.62
N MET A 39 -2.24 1.55 1.08
CA MET A 39 -3.56 1.49 1.70
C MET A 39 -3.64 2.35 2.97
N THR A 40 -2.63 2.23 3.84
CA THR A 40 -2.58 3.00 5.08
C THR A 40 -2.55 4.50 4.79
N ARG A 41 -1.70 4.94 3.86
CA ARG A 41 -1.58 6.36 3.52
C ARG A 41 -2.84 6.88 2.84
N SER A 42 -3.38 6.13 1.90
CA SER A 42 -4.61 6.53 1.18
C SER A 42 -5.83 6.53 2.10
N GLY A 43 -5.94 5.57 3.03
CA GLY A 43 -7.06 5.48 3.97
C GLY A 43 -7.11 6.60 5.01
N VAL A 44 -5.97 7.22 5.31
CA VAL A 44 -5.91 8.29 6.34
C VAL A 44 -5.62 9.68 5.75
N ILE A 45 -5.49 9.79 4.43
CA ILE A 45 -5.07 11.05 3.81
C ILE A 45 -6.08 12.17 4.06
N ALA A 46 -7.37 11.84 4.07
CA ALA A 46 -8.45 12.80 4.33
C ALA A 46 -8.35 13.48 5.71
N VAL A 47 -7.73 12.80 6.68
CA VAL A 47 -7.52 13.32 8.04
C VAL A 47 -6.07 13.74 8.31
N SER A 48 -5.18 13.65 7.32
CA SER A 48 -3.73 13.85 7.49
C SER A 48 -3.34 15.26 7.95
N LYS A 49 -4.22 16.24 7.75
CA LYS A 49 -4.05 17.63 8.18
C LYS A 49 -4.79 17.93 9.48
N SER A 50 -5.44 16.98 10.13
CA SER A 50 -6.05 17.15 11.44
C SER A 50 -5.09 16.71 12.56
N ASP A 51 -5.41 17.08 13.79
CA ASP A 51 -4.66 16.71 15.00
C ASP A 51 -5.47 15.71 15.83
N VAL A 52 -6.82 15.81 15.76
CA VAL A 52 -7.77 14.88 16.39
C VAL A 52 -8.85 14.51 15.39
N VAL A 53 -9.31 13.27 15.48
CA VAL A 53 -10.41 12.72 14.66
C VAL A 53 -11.50 12.21 15.60
N VAL A 54 -12.73 12.61 15.32
CA VAL A 54 -13.94 12.12 16.01
C VAL A 54 -14.74 11.32 15.01
N ASN A 55 -15.01 10.05 15.32
CA ASN A 55 -15.86 9.19 14.50
C ASN A 55 -17.10 8.81 15.29
N ALA A 56 -18.27 8.91 14.67
CA ALA A 56 -19.48 8.34 15.18
C ALA A 56 -19.48 6.83 14.93
N VAL A 57 -19.78 6.03 15.96
CA VAL A 57 -19.96 4.58 15.87
C VAL A 57 -21.34 4.27 15.28
N GLU A 58 -22.32 5.11 15.63
CA GLU A 58 -23.68 5.08 15.08
C GLU A 58 -23.99 6.43 14.44
N GLU A 59 -24.84 6.45 13.41
CA GLU A 59 -25.23 7.68 12.74
C GLU A 59 -25.87 8.66 13.73
N PRO A 60 -25.32 9.87 13.91
CA PRO A 60 -25.85 10.83 14.89
C PRO A 60 -27.18 11.42 14.40
N ALA A 61 -28.08 11.65 15.33
CA ALA A 61 -29.36 12.26 15.04
C ALA A 61 -29.19 13.69 14.47
N ASP A 62 -28.31 14.47 15.08
CA ASP A 62 -27.97 15.84 14.66
C ASP A 62 -26.45 16.03 14.59
N PRO A 63 -25.86 15.90 13.40
CA PRO A 63 -24.41 16.11 13.20
C PRO A 63 -23.94 17.54 13.45
N ASP A 64 -24.81 18.54 13.28
CA ASP A 64 -24.47 19.94 13.51
C ASP A 64 -24.37 20.25 15.02
N GLU A 65 -25.19 19.60 15.84
CA GLU A 65 -25.05 19.65 17.29
C GLU A 65 -23.73 19.03 17.75
N VAL A 66 -23.35 17.87 17.18
CA VAL A 66 -22.05 17.24 17.45
C VAL A 66 -20.89 18.18 17.11
N LEU A 67 -20.94 18.83 15.95
CA LEU A 67 -19.92 19.78 15.56
C LEU A 67 -19.81 20.96 16.53
N LYS A 68 -20.92 21.51 16.95
CA LYS A 68 -20.96 22.62 17.94
C LYS A 68 -20.35 22.21 19.28
N VAL A 69 -20.65 20.99 19.75
CA VAL A 69 -20.09 20.44 20.99
C VAL A 69 -18.57 20.29 20.85
N ILE A 70 -18.09 19.78 19.74
CA ILE A 70 -16.64 19.63 19.47
C ILE A 70 -15.97 21.01 19.43
N GLN A 71 -16.55 21.98 18.72
CA GLN A 71 -16.00 23.34 18.62
C GLN A 71 -15.92 24.08 19.96
N GLY A 72 -16.83 23.74 20.88
CA GLY A 72 -16.86 24.32 22.25
C GLY A 72 -15.91 23.63 23.23
N ALA A 73 -15.26 22.52 22.87
CA ALA A 73 -14.37 21.79 23.76
C ALA A 73 -13.03 22.52 23.97
N ALA A 74 -12.48 22.40 25.17
CA ALA A 74 -11.22 23.07 25.51
C ALA A 74 -10.06 22.54 24.66
N GLY A 75 -9.20 23.44 24.17
CA GLY A 75 -8.05 23.10 23.34
C GLY A 75 -8.35 22.90 21.85
N VAL A 76 -9.62 22.97 21.43
CA VAL A 76 -10.01 22.96 20.02
C VAL A 76 -9.82 24.35 19.44
N THR A 77 -9.04 24.44 18.37
CA THR A 77 -8.84 25.72 17.63
C THR A 77 -9.79 25.81 16.44
N LYS A 78 -10.05 24.69 15.78
CA LYS A 78 -10.98 24.59 14.66
C LYS A 78 -11.49 23.16 14.53
N ALA A 79 -12.74 23.01 14.15
CA ALA A 79 -13.33 21.72 13.81
C ALA A 79 -14.30 21.85 12.65
N GLU A 80 -14.33 20.86 11.78
CA GLU A 80 -15.31 20.75 10.70
C GLU A 80 -15.71 19.29 10.44
N ALA A 81 -16.89 19.12 9.86
CA ALA A 81 -17.35 17.79 9.45
C ALA A 81 -16.63 17.34 8.18
N SER A 82 -16.16 16.11 8.17
CA SER A 82 -15.59 15.46 6.99
C SER A 82 -16.65 14.57 6.34
N LEU A 83 -17.10 14.94 5.17
CA LEU A 83 -18.13 14.21 4.44
C LEU A 83 -17.57 13.72 3.11
N SER A 84 -17.58 12.39 2.93
CA SER A 84 -17.15 11.76 1.69
C SER A 84 -18.10 10.63 1.30
N GLY A 85 -18.02 10.24 0.04
CA GLY A 85 -18.80 9.12 -0.45
C GLY A 85 -18.48 8.78 -1.90
N THR A 86 -18.84 7.56 -2.28
CA THR A 86 -18.67 7.11 -3.67
C THR A 86 -19.67 7.81 -4.57
N LEU A 87 -19.18 8.39 -5.64
CA LEU A 87 -19.95 9.11 -6.66
C LEU A 87 -19.62 8.53 -8.02
N PRO A 88 -20.57 7.86 -8.70
CA PRO A 88 -20.38 7.44 -10.08
C PRO A 88 -20.36 8.69 -10.98
N LEU A 89 -19.31 8.82 -11.76
CA LEU A 89 -19.12 9.91 -12.71
C LEU A 89 -19.12 9.33 -14.12
N LYS A 90 -19.79 10.01 -15.03
CA LYS A 90 -19.91 9.61 -16.43
C LYS A 90 -19.69 10.81 -17.35
N HIS A 91 -18.91 10.57 -18.40
CA HIS A 91 -18.77 11.49 -19.53
C HIS A 91 -18.78 10.67 -20.82
N GLU A 92 -19.75 10.93 -21.70
CA GLU A 92 -19.99 10.18 -22.93
C GLU A 92 -20.07 8.65 -22.67
N ASN A 93 -19.12 7.87 -23.17
CA ASN A 93 -19.04 6.43 -23.01
C ASN A 93 -18.10 5.99 -21.86
N PHE A 94 -17.46 6.94 -21.15
CA PHE A 94 -16.54 6.66 -20.06
C PHE A 94 -17.23 6.84 -18.73
N SER A 95 -16.94 5.95 -17.80
CA SER A 95 -17.46 6.03 -16.44
C SER A 95 -16.42 5.57 -15.42
N ILE A 96 -16.40 6.23 -14.27
CA ILE A 96 -15.57 5.86 -13.11
C ILE A 96 -16.39 5.98 -11.83
N TYR A 97 -15.97 5.27 -10.79
CA TYR A 97 -16.39 5.57 -9.42
C TYR A 97 -15.37 6.49 -8.80
N SER A 98 -15.83 7.62 -8.28
CA SER A 98 -14.98 8.60 -7.59
C SER A 98 -15.28 8.61 -6.10
N ASN A 99 -14.25 8.76 -5.27
CA ASN A 99 -14.41 9.13 -3.87
C ASN A 99 -14.60 10.64 -3.80
N ALA A 100 -15.86 11.06 -3.84
CA ALA A 100 -16.21 12.48 -3.74
C ALA A 100 -16.13 12.93 -2.28
N MET A 101 -15.54 14.09 -2.06
CA MET A 101 -15.43 14.73 -0.74
C MET A 101 -15.97 16.13 -0.80
N VAL A 102 -16.68 16.54 0.24
CA VAL A 102 -16.95 17.96 0.46
C VAL A 102 -15.62 18.65 0.68
N LEU A 103 -15.35 19.71 -0.10
CA LEU A 103 -14.09 20.42 -0.05
C LEU A 103 -13.80 20.94 1.36
N PRO A 104 -12.77 20.44 2.06
CA PRO A 104 -12.44 20.93 3.38
C PRO A 104 -11.82 22.33 3.30
N SER A 105 -11.89 23.07 4.40
CA SER A 105 -11.23 24.38 4.49
C SER A 105 -9.72 24.25 4.24
N SER A 106 -9.07 25.36 3.89
CA SER A 106 -7.66 25.38 3.49
C SER A 106 -6.71 24.76 4.53
N GLU A 107 -7.04 24.83 5.81
CA GLU A 107 -6.25 24.29 6.91
C GLU A 107 -6.28 22.75 6.97
N PHE A 108 -7.37 22.14 6.55
CA PHE A 108 -7.54 20.68 6.54
C PHE A 108 -7.31 20.07 5.16
N ARG A 109 -7.16 20.93 4.14
CA ARG A 109 -6.98 20.46 2.76
C ARG A 109 -5.60 19.87 2.55
N TRP A 110 -5.56 18.61 2.19
CA TRP A 110 -4.33 17.89 1.90
C TRP A 110 -3.98 17.83 0.41
N ALA A 111 -5.01 17.95 -0.46
CA ALA A 111 -4.82 17.97 -1.89
C ALA A 111 -4.36 19.35 -2.38
N SER A 112 -3.60 19.38 -3.45
CA SER A 112 -3.17 20.58 -4.15
C SER A 112 -3.92 20.72 -5.48
N LEU A 113 -4.21 21.95 -5.88
CA LEU A 113 -4.79 22.24 -7.18
C LEU A 113 -3.68 22.28 -8.22
N ALA A 114 -3.86 21.54 -9.32
CA ALA A 114 -2.91 21.50 -10.41
C ALA A 114 -3.34 22.42 -11.56
N GLU A 115 -4.64 22.56 -11.80
CA GLU A 115 -5.22 23.37 -12.86
C GLU A 115 -6.59 23.88 -12.46
N GLY A 116 -6.97 25.07 -12.93
CA GLY A 116 -8.29 25.68 -12.68
C GLY A 116 -8.44 26.24 -11.28
N GLN A 117 -9.59 26.04 -10.66
CA GLN A 117 -9.94 26.56 -9.33
C GLN A 117 -10.69 25.51 -8.51
N TRP A 118 -10.72 25.71 -7.18
CA TRP A 118 -11.54 24.89 -6.30
C TRP A 118 -13.03 25.18 -6.50
N PRO A 119 -13.93 24.20 -6.29
CA PRO A 119 -15.36 24.41 -6.45
C PRO A 119 -15.85 25.44 -5.42
N SER A 120 -16.64 26.39 -5.87
CA SER A 120 -17.21 27.48 -5.08
C SER A 120 -18.73 27.54 -5.16
N ALA A 121 -19.33 26.94 -6.17
CA ALA A 121 -20.76 26.87 -6.38
C ALA A 121 -21.28 25.44 -6.41
N GLU A 122 -22.58 25.26 -6.22
CA GLU A 122 -23.24 23.98 -6.43
C GLU A 122 -23.03 23.50 -7.86
N ARG A 123 -22.83 22.17 -8.03
CA ARG A 123 -22.57 21.54 -9.33
C ARG A 123 -21.23 21.94 -9.99
N GLU A 124 -20.31 22.46 -9.22
CA GLU A 124 -18.90 22.50 -9.58
C GLU A 124 -18.17 21.31 -8.97
N ILE A 125 -17.23 20.75 -9.73
CA ILE A 125 -16.44 19.61 -9.30
C ILE A 125 -14.97 19.81 -9.69
N VAL A 126 -14.07 19.41 -8.81
CA VAL A 126 -12.65 19.22 -9.10
C VAL A 126 -12.38 17.73 -9.12
N LEU A 127 -11.69 17.27 -10.14
CA LEU A 127 -11.30 15.86 -10.31
C LEU A 127 -9.82 15.69 -10.06
N ALA A 128 -9.42 14.56 -9.52
CA ALA A 128 -8.02 14.15 -9.59
C ALA A 128 -7.61 13.99 -11.07
N LYS A 129 -6.37 14.38 -11.43
CA LYS A 129 -5.86 14.29 -12.81
C LYS A 129 -6.12 12.94 -13.46
N LYS A 130 -5.82 11.84 -12.74
CA LYS A 130 -6.09 10.49 -13.24
C LYS A 130 -7.57 10.20 -13.50
N GLY A 131 -8.46 10.75 -12.68
CA GLY A 131 -9.90 10.64 -12.89
C GLY A 131 -10.34 11.37 -14.16
N ALA A 132 -9.82 12.58 -14.38
CA ALA A 132 -10.08 13.35 -15.60
C ALA A 132 -9.52 12.66 -16.85
N GLU A 133 -8.32 12.07 -16.77
CA GLU A 133 -7.73 11.26 -17.85
C GLU A 133 -8.61 10.06 -18.21
N LYS A 134 -9.11 9.32 -17.20
CA LYS A 134 -9.99 8.15 -17.41
C LYS A 134 -11.35 8.54 -18.01
N LEU A 135 -11.87 9.71 -17.67
CA LEU A 135 -13.12 10.24 -18.21
C LEU A 135 -12.93 11.00 -19.53
N HIS A 136 -11.70 11.24 -19.96
CA HIS A 136 -11.35 12.07 -21.12
C HIS A 136 -11.93 13.48 -21.05
N VAL A 137 -11.83 14.12 -19.87
CA VAL A 137 -12.36 15.46 -19.62
C VAL A 137 -11.27 16.45 -19.25
N LYS A 138 -11.55 17.72 -19.48
CA LYS A 138 -10.70 18.87 -19.16
C LYS A 138 -11.47 19.89 -18.31
N VAL A 139 -10.75 20.87 -17.77
CA VAL A 139 -11.38 22.01 -17.10
C VAL A 139 -12.31 22.74 -18.08
N GLY A 140 -13.55 22.96 -17.67
CA GLY A 140 -14.63 23.55 -18.46
C GLY A 140 -15.66 22.56 -18.97
N ASP A 141 -15.36 21.27 -19.05
CA ASP A 141 -16.29 20.24 -19.52
C ASP A 141 -17.39 19.96 -18.49
N GLU A 142 -18.50 19.40 -18.99
CA GLU A 142 -19.60 18.94 -18.16
C GLU A 142 -19.60 17.42 -18.04
N ILE A 143 -19.79 16.90 -16.83
CA ILE A 143 -19.91 15.49 -16.54
C ILE A 143 -21.21 15.20 -15.81
N THR A 144 -21.71 13.99 -15.96
CA THR A 144 -22.87 13.51 -15.21
C THR A 144 -22.42 12.81 -13.94
N ALA A 145 -22.99 13.18 -12.80
CA ALA A 145 -22.76 12.53 -11.52
C ALA A 145 -24.08 12.05 -10.93
N GLY A 146 -24.09 10.81 -10.43
CA GLY A 146 -25.23 10.21 -9.75
C GLY A 146 -24.78 9.49 -8.50
N PHE A 147 -25.64 9.41 -7.47
CA PHE A 147 -25.32 8.83 -6.18
C PHE A 147 -25.79 7.37 -6.02
N THR A 148 -26.88 7.01 -6.69
CA THR A 148 -27.45 5.65 -6.78
C THR A 148 -28.43 5.59 -7.95
N GLU A 149 -28.92 4.40 -8.29
CA GLU A 149 -29.93 4.21 -9.37
C GLU A 149 -31.23 4.98 -9.11
N ASP A 150 -31.56 5.27 -7.84
CA ASP A 150 -32.76 6.00 -7.43
C ASP A 150 -32.59 7.53 -7.35
N GLU A 151 -31.37 8.05 -7.45
CA GLU A 151 -31.11 9.48 -7.42
C GLU A 151 -30.93 10.05 -8.84
N GLN A 152 -31.69 11.08 -9.14
CA GLN A 152 -31.56 11.79 -10.42
C GLN A 152 -30.11 12.23 -10.64
N SER A 153 -29.51 11.73 -11.71
CA SER A 153 -28.20 12.16 -12.17
C SER A 153 -28.19 13.69 -12.37
N ALA A 154 -27.10 14.33 -11.98
CA ALA A 154 -26.94 15.77 -12.11
C ALA A 154 -25.71 16.09 -12.95
N SER A 155 -25.80 17.15 -13.76
CA SER A 155 -24.64 17.70 -14.47
C SER A 155 -23.78 18.50 -13.52
N TYR A 156 -22.47 18.28 -13.58
CA TYR A 156 -21.43 19.01 -12.86
C TYR A 156 -20.42 19.57 -13.85
N ARG A 157 -20.02 20.82 -13.64
CA ARG A 157 -18.96 21.46 -14.42
C ARG A 157 -17.61 21.15 -13.76
N VAL A 158 -16.66 20.66 -14.53
CA VAL A 158 -15.28 20.48 -14.09
C VAL A 158 -14.59 21.85 -14.03
N VAL A 159 -14.32 22.36 -12.83
CA VAL A 159 -13.72 23.69 -12.64
C VAL A 159 -12.23 23.64 -12.32
N GLY A 160 -11.70 22.47 -12.04
CA GLY A 160 -10.27 22.28 -11.79
C GLY A 160 -9.86 20.82 -11.74
N LEU A 161 -8.55 20.62 -11.76
CA LEU A 161 -7.90 19.32 -11.60
C LEU A 161 -6.99 19.36 -10.38
N SER A 162 -7.08 18.36 -9.53
CA SER A 162 -6.21 18.21 -8.35
C SER A 162 -5.05 17.26 -8.63
N ASP A 163 -3.93 17.54 -7.98
CA ASP A 163 -2.77 16.67 -7.94
C ASP A 163 -2.74 16.03 -6.55
N ASP A 164 -3.48 14.97 -6.39
CA ASP A 164 -3.60 14.23 -5.15
C ASP A 164 -3.32 12.75 -5.34
N ALA A 165 -3.01 12.10 -4.23
CA ALA A 165 -2.73 10.69 -4.23
C ALA A 165 -3.95 9.91 -4.71
N PRO A 166 -3.77 8.94 -5.60
CA PRO A 166 -4.85 8.05 -5.98
C PRO A 166 -5.36 7.29 -4.74
N SER A 167 -6.67 7.19 -4.60
CA SER A 167 -7.27 6.18 -3.75
C SER A 167 -7.04 4.80 -4.38
N LEU A 168 -7.02 3.73 -3.57
CA LEU A 168 -6.72 2.37 -4.03
C LEU A 168 -7.63 1.88 -5.17
N TYR A 169 -8.90 2.27 -5.14
CA TYR A 169 -9.91 1.75 -6.06
C TYR A 169 -10.67 2.82 -6.81
N THR A 170 -10.57 4.07 -6.37
CA THR A 170 -11.35 5.18 -6.89
C THR A 170 -10.46 6.42 -7.01
N GLU A 171 -10.76 7.27 -7.96
CA GLU A 171 -10.12 8.58 -8.03
C GLU A 171 -10.84 9.56 -7.11
N ASN A 172 -10.14 10.55 -6.56
CA ASN A 172 -10.76 11.55 -5.71
C ASN A 172 -11.44 12.63 -6.54
N SER A 173 -12.50 13.20 -5.96
CA SER A 173 -13.14 14.41 -6.46
C SER A 173 -13.60 15.29 -5.31
N TYR A 174 -13.73 16.58 -5.58
CA TYR A 174 -14.09 17.59 -4.58
C TYR A 174 -15.30 18.36 -5.06
N ILE A 175 -16.28 18.46 -4.18
CA ILE A 175 -17.56 19.16 -4.40
C ILE A 175 -17.84 20.10 -3.23
N THR A 176 -18.76 21.04 -3.40
CA THR A 176 -19.15 21.96 -2.32
C THR A 176 -20.10 21.32 -1.32
N THR A 177 -20.99 20.44 -1.79
CA THR A 177 -21.98 19.76 -0.92
C THR A 177 -22.47 18.49 -1.58
N PHE A 178 -22.84 17.50 -0.74
CA PHE A 178 -23.67 16.38 -1.16
C PHE A 178 -25.14 16.77 -1.07
N ARG A 179 -25.96 16.24 -1.99
CA ARG A 179 -27.40 16.34 -1.84
C ARG A 179 -27.86 15.63 -0.54
N ALA A 180 -28.88 16.16 0.07
CA ALA A 180 -29.36 16.14 1.43
C ALA A 180 -29.47 14.81 2.23
N THR A 181 -29.08 13.66 1.70
CA THR A 181 -29.27 12.37 2.38
C THR A 181 -28.08 11.88 3.18
N ARG A 182 -26.87 12.41 2.94
CA ARG A 182 -25.67 11.97 3.66
C ARG A 182 -25.39 12.85 4.86
N LYS A 183 -25.35 12.24 6.02
CA LYS A 183 -24.92 12.88 7.26
C LYS A 183 -23.44 12.58 7.51
N PRO A 184 -22.66 13.55 8.00
CA PRO A 184 -21.29 13.30 8.40
C PRO A 184 -21.25 12.35 9.63
N SER A 185 -20.33 11.41 9.60
CA SER A 185 -20.01 10.54 10.70
C SER A 185 -18.58 10.76 11.23
N THR A 186 -17.85 11.68 10.61
CA THR A 186 -16.46 12.00 10.95
C THR A 186 -16.29 13.49 11.08
N TRP A 187 -15.60 13.94 12.12
CA TRP A 187 -15.19 15.33 12.32
C TRP A 187 -13.69 15.40 12.50
N ILE A 188 -13.08 16.38 11.88
CA ILE A 188 -11.65 16.65 11.91
C ILE A 188 -11.38 17.91 12.69
N VAL A 189 -10.35 17.87 13.53
CA VAL A 189 -10.12 18.90 14.55
C VAL A 189 -8.66 19.35 14.52
N LYS A 190 -8.45 20.67 14.68
CA LYS A 190 -7.15 21.29 14.95
C LYS A 190 -7.04 21.58 16.43
N SER A 191 -5.85 21.29 17.00
CA SER A 191 -5.52 21.53 18.40
C SER A 191 -4.03 21.77 18.57
N GLN A 192 -3.67 22.57 19.56
CA GLN A 192 -2.26 22.73 19.96
C GLN A 192 -1.76 21.57 20.84
N ASP A 193 -2.66 20.95 21.61
CA ASP A 193 -2.40 19.75 22.40
C ASP A 193 -3.45 18.67 22.06
N PRO A 194 -3.13 17.77 21.10
CA PRO A 194 -4.08 16.75 20.66
C PRO A 194 -4.57 15.82 21.78
N LYS A 195 -3.68 15.49 22.74
CA LYS A 195 -4.06 14.56 23.84
C LYS A 195 -5.03 15.21 24.82
N ALA A 196 -4.80 16.46 25.19
CA ALA A 196 -5.71 17.20 26.04
C ALA A 196 -7.05 17.45 25.34
N ALA A 197 -7.01 17.77 24.03
CA ALA A 197 -8.21 17.94 23.23
C ALA A 197 -9.07 16.65 23.13
N VAL A 198 -8.44 15.48 22.96
CA VAL A 198 -9.15 14.19 22.99
C VAL A 198 -9.95 14.03 24.27
N ALA A 199 -9.32 14.25 25.43
CA ALA A 199 -9.99 14.13 26.74
C ALA A 199 -11.15 15.12 26.87
N SER A 200 -10.95 16.39 26.48
CA SER A 200 -11.98 17.42 26.60
C SER A 200 -13.15 17.20 25.65
N ILE A 201 -12.90 16.78 24.41
CA ILE A 201 -13.94 16.45 23.43
C ILE A 201 -14.74 15.23 23.90
N GLN A 202 -14.06 14.20 24.42
CA GLN A 202 -14.73 13.01 24.93
C GLN A 202 -15.64 13.33 26.11
N GLN A 203 -15.21 14.20 27.03
CA GLN A 203 -16.03 14.71 28.13
C GLN A 203 -17.22 15.54 27.62
N ALA A 204 -17.01 16.40 26.63
CA ALA A 204 -18.07 17.21 26.06
C ALA A 204 -19.15 16.36 25.36
N LEU A 205 -18.76 15.30 24.66
CA LEU A 205 -19.65 14.39 23.95
C LEU A 205 -20.41 13.43 24.88
N THR A 206 -20.07 13.36 26.19
CA THR A 206 -20.76 12.50 27.16
C THR A 206 -22.27 12.79 27.22
N ARG A 207 -22.66 14.04 26.97
CA ARG A 207 -24.07 14.47 26.95
C ARG A 207 -24.88 13.89 25.79
N LEU A 208 -24.17 13.56 24.69
CA LEU A 208 -24.74 12.97 23.47
C LEU A 208 -24.61 11.45 23.43
N GLY A 209 -24.03 10.83 24.46
CA GLY A 209 -23.70 9.41 24.57
C GLY A 209 -22.24 9.17 24.23
N ALA A 210 -21.37 9.05 25.23
CA ALA A 210 -19.92 8.91 25.05
C ALA A 210 -19.51 7.66 24.27
N ASP A 211 -20.28 6.60 24.40
CA ASP A 211 -20.10 5.31 23.71
C ASP A 211 -20.40 5.36 22.20
N LYS A 212 -21.13 6.39 21.77
CA LYS A 212 -21.48 6.59 20.35
C LYS A 212 -20.36 7.24 19.54
N PHE A 213 -19.32 7.74 20.19
CA PHE A 213 -18.24 8.47 19.54
C PHE A 213 -16.88 7.90 19.94
N LYS A 214 -16.04 7.68 18.94
CA LYS A 214 -14.62 7.36 19.14
C LYS A 214 -13.80 8.61 18.86
N VAL A 215 -13.14 9.15 19.89
CA VAL A 215 -12.25 10.30 19.79
C VAL A 215 -10.82 9.80 19.91
N SER A 216 -9.96 10.15 18.97
CA SER A 216 -8.56 9.74 18.95
C SER A 216 -7.67 10.82 18.37
N THR A 217 -6.40 10.81 18.74
CA THR A 217 -5.43 11.61 18.00
C THR A 217 -5.33 11.08 16.56
N THR A 218 -4.90 11.91 15.63
CA THR A 218 -4.72 11.47 14.22
C THR A 218 -3.72 10.34 14.11
N ASP A 219 -2.69 10.29 14.96
CA ASP A 219 -1.72 9.19 14.96
C ASP A 219 -2.34 7.88 15.46
N ASP A 220 -3.12 7.92 16.54
CA ASP A 220 -3.84 6.72 17.03
C ASP A 220 -4.88 6.24 16.01
N TYR A 221 -5.59 7.17 15.38
CA TYR A 221 -6.53 6.86 14.31
C TYR A 221 -5.84 6.13 13.14
N ARG A 222 -4.64 6.59 12.73
CA ARG A 222 -3.85 5.92 11.69
C ARG A 222 -3.47 4.50 12.06
N VAL A 223 -3.04 4.29 13.32
CA VAL A 223 -2.68 2.95 13.82
C VAL A 223 -3.91 2.03 13.82
N ASP A 224 -5.06 2.52 14.25
CA ASP A 224 -6.30 1.74 14.28
C ASP A 224 -6.81 1.41 12.87
N GLN A 225 -6.79 2.37 11.97
CA GLN A 225 -7.13 2.13 10.55
C GLN A 225 -6.18 1.12 9.90
N MET A 226 -4.88 1.22 10.19
CA MET A 226 -3.90 0.25 9.72
C MET A 226 -4.24 -1.16 10.20
N LYS A 227 -4.57 -1.34 11.51
CA LYS A 227 -4.96 -2.65 12.05
C LYS A 227 -6.22 -3.21 11.39
N GLN A 228 -7.21 -2.36 11.12
CA GLN A 228 -8.44 -2.79 10.45
C GLN A 228 -8.20 -3.20 8.99
N LEU A 229 -7.40 -2.44 8.28
CA LEU A 229 -7.05 -2.71 6.88
C LEU A 229 -6.12 -3.94 6.75
N THR A 230 -5.14 -4.09 7.66
CA THR A 230 -4.16 -5.18 7.59
C THR A 230 -4.65 -6.50 8.17
N GLY A 231 -5.72 -6.52 8.96
CA GLY A 231 -6.26 -7.76 9.52
C GLY A 231 -6.67 -8.80 8.45
N GLY A 232 -7.18 -8.33 7.30
CA GLY A 232 -7.43 -9.19 6.12
C GLY A 232 -6.18 -9.54 5.33
N PHE A 233 -5.18 -8.66 5.33
CA PHE A 233 -3.91 -8.87 4.63
C PHE A 233 -3.02 -9.93 5.29
N ASP A 234 -3.08 -10.11 6.60
CA ASP A 234 -2.31 -11.14 7.29
C ASP A 234 -2.67 -12.54 6.78
N VAL A 235 -3.95 -12.82 6.55
CA VAL A 235 -4.38 -14.11 5.98
C VAL A 235 -3.85 -14.27 4.57
N PHE A 236 -3.99 -13.27 3.73
CA PHE A 236 -3.51 -13.28 2.35
C PHE A 236 -1.97 -13.40 2.29
N ARG A 237 -1.24 -12.63 3.10
CA ARG A 237 0.21 -12.72 3.24
C ARG A 237 0.65 -14.11 3.66
N ASN A 238 0.02 -14.71 4.67
CA ASN A 238 0.36 -16.05 5.15
C ASN A 238 0.10 -17.12 4.09
N LEU A 239 -0.95 -16.99 3.30
CA LEU A 239 -1.23 -17.86 2.17
C LEU A 239 -0.14 -17.73 1.09
N LEU A 240 0.25 -16.51 0.72
CA LEU A 240 1.33 -16.27 -0.23
C LEU A 240 2.68 -16.79 0.28
N LEU A 241 2.99 -16.64 1.58
CA LEU A 241 4.18 -17.20 2.21
C LEU A 241 4.15 -18.74 2.20
N GLY A 242 2.97 -19.35 2.31
CA GLY A 242 2.80 -20.79 2.11
C GLY A 242 3.21 -21.23 0.71
N PHE A 243 2.78 -20.54 -0.33
CA PHE A 243 3.25 -20.81 -1.71
C PHE A 243 4.75 -20.55 -1.88
N ALA A 244 5.27 -19.52 -1.23
CA ALA A 244 6.71 -19.24 -1.24
C ALA A 244 7.51 -20.37 -0.58
N ALA A 245 7.02 -20.94 0.53
CA ALA A 245 7.64 -22.09 1.18
C ALA A 245 7.65 -23.33 0.26
N ILE A 246 6.55 -23.60 -0.45
CA ILE A 246 6.49 -24.68 -1.45
C ILE A 246 7.52 -24.43 -2.57
N SER A 247 7.59 -23.20 -3.09
CA SER A 247 8.57 -22.82 -4.11
C SER A 247 10.01 -23.03 -3.62
N ALA A 248 10.30 -22.68 -2.36
CA ALA A 248 11.60 -22.90 -1.74
C ALA A 248 11.96 -24.39 -1.64
N VAL A 249 11.00 -25.25 -1.25
CA VAL A 249 11.19 -26.71 -1.20
C VAL A 249 11.48 -27.28 -2.59
N VAL A 250 10.71 -26.87 -3.60
CA VAL A 250 10.97 -27.30 -4.99
C VAL A 250 12.34 -26.83 -5.47
N GLY A 251 12.71 -25.58 -5.16
CA GLY A 251 14.05 -25.05 -5.43
C GLY A 251 15.15 -25.88 -4.78
N MET A 252 14.98 -26.25 -3.49
CA MET A 252 15.92 -27.10 -2.75
C MET A 252 16.11 -28.45 -3.42
N ILE A 253 15.04 -29.11 -3.86
CA ILE A 253 15.10 -30.39 -4.56
C ILE A 253 15.90 -30.28 -5.87
N ILE A 254 15.63 -29.22 -6.66
CA ILE A 254 16.35 -28.96 -7.92
C ILE A 254 17.83 -28.72 -7.65
N ILE A 255 18.16 -27.92 -6.65
CA ILE A 255 19.53 -27.59 -6.26
C ILE A 255 20.25 -28.85 -5.78
N ALA A 256 19.68 -29.62 -4.85
CA ALA A 256 20.24 -30.86 -4.33
C ALA A 256 20.52 -31.88 -5.44
N ASN A 257 19.58 -32.04 -6.38
CA ASN A 257 19.75 -32.91 -7.54
C ASN A 257 20.91 -32.45 -8.43
N THR A 258 20.99 -31.15 -8.71
CA THR A 258 22.04 -30.53 -9.54
C THR A 258 23.43 -30.71 -8.86
N PHE A 259 23.53 -30.45 -7.55
CA PHE A 259 24.78 -30.65 -6.81
C PHE A 259 25.20 -32.13 -6.78
N THR A 260 24.27 -33.07 -6.61
CA THR A 260 24.56 -34.52 -6.63
C THR A 260 25.16 -34.90 -7.98
N ILE A 261 24.62 -34.40 -9.08
CA ILE A 261 25.16 -34.67 -10.42
C ILE A 261 26.55 -34.01 -10.58
N LEU A 262 26.76 -32.77 -10.12
CA LEU A 262 28.06 -32.11 -10.18
C LEU A 262 29.14 -32.84 -9.41
N VAL A 263 28.87 -33.29 -8.17
CA VAL A 263 29.80 -34.01 -7.33
C VAL A 263 30.13 -35.37 -7.96
N THR A 264 29.13 -36.06 -8.52
CA THR A 264 29.34 -37.38 -9.18
C THR A 264 30.25 -37.24 -10.40
N GLN A 265 30.13 -36.21 -11.18
CA GLN A 265 30.97 -35.94 -12.34
C GLN A 265 32.42 -35.58 -11.96
N ARG A 266 32.62 -34.95 -10.80
CA ARG A 266 33.94 -34.57 -10.27
C ARG A 266 34.62 -35.67 -9.45
N ARG A 267 34.03 -36.86 -9.29
CA ARG A 267 34.59 -37.97 -8.48
C ARG A 267 36.02 -38.26 -8.85
N ARG A 268 36.36 -38.33 -10.14
CA ARG A 268 37.74 -38.61 -10.60
C ARG A 268 38.72 -37.47 -10.24
N GLN A 269 38.31 -36.21 -10.35
CA GLN A 269 39.15 -35.08 -9.96
C GLN A 269 39.34 -35.00 -8.46
N ILE A 270 38.28 -35.26 -7.67
CA ILE A 270 38.34 -35.36 -6.20
C ILE A 270 39.27 -36.51 -5.76
N GLY A 271 39.19 -37.68 -6.44
CA GLY A 271 40.07 -38.80 -6.17
C GLY A 271 41.54 -38.48 -6.45
N LEU A 272 41.85 -37.79 -7.56
CA LEU A 272 43.20 -37.34 -7.90
C LEU A 272 43.76 -36.35 -6.88
N LEU A 273 42.96 -35.37 -6.45
CA LEU A 273 43.36 -34.40 -5.42
C LEU A 273 43.68 -35.07 -4.10
N ARG A 274 42.91 -36.10 -3.70
CA ARG A 274 43.19 -36.91 -2.50
C ARG A 274 44.43 -37.77 -2.64
N ALA A 275 44.68 -38.30 -3.82
CA ALA A 275 45.90 -39.06 -4.11
C ALA A 275 47.18 -38.22 -4.03
N VAL A 276 47.10 -36.93 -4.30
CA VAL A 276 48.20 -35.94 -4.17
C VAL A 276 48.30 -35.36 -2.75
N GLY A 277 47.45 -35.82 -1.80
CA GLY A 277 47.55 -35.45 -0.39
C GLY A 277 46.55 -34.41 0.13
N ALA A 278 45.53 -34.02 -0.67
CA ALA A 278 44.50 -33.12 -0.19
C ALA A 278 43.62 -33.82 0.89
N SER A 279 43.40 -33.13 2.01
CA SER A 279 42.51 -33.61 3.06
C SER A 279 41.04 -33.56 2.64
N THR A 280 40.20 -34.43 3.20
CA THR A 280 38.75 -34.45 2.95
C THR A 280 38.11 -33.10 3.30
N GLY A 281 38.57 -32.48 4.40
CA GLY A 281 38.07 -31.16 4.85
C GLY A 281 38.36 -30.01 3.84
N GLN A 282 39.53 -30.06 3.19
CA GLN A 282 39.89 -29.06 2.16
C GLN A 282 38.99 -29.18 0.91
N VAL A 283 38.69 -30.42 0.50
CA VAL A 283 37.82 -30.67 -0.66
C VAL A 283 36.37 -30.25 -0.36
N THR A 284 35.85 -30.66 0.83
CA THR A 284 34.50 -30.34 1.27
C THR A 284 34.34 -28.83 1.49
N GLY A 285 35.34 -28.18 2.14
CA GLY A 285 35.33 -26.74 2.36
C GLY A 285 35.29 -25.93 1.06
N ARG A 286 35.99 -26.38 0.02
CA ARG A 286 35.93 -25.75 -1.30
C ARG A 286 34.57 -25.89 -1.96
N LEU A 287 33.93 -27.06 -1.89
CA LEU A 287 32.58 -27.27 -2.44
C LEU A 287 31.55 -26.44 -1.69
N PHE A 288 31.68 -26.35 -0.36
CA PHE A 288 30.81 -25.54 0.47
C PHE A 288 30.96 -24.06 0.14
N ALA A 289 32.17 -23.56 -0.05
CA ALA A 289 32.41 -22.17 -0.45
C ALA A 289 31.82 -21.86 -1.84
N GLU A 290 31.92 -22.78 -2.80
CA GLU A 290 31.28 -22.67 -4.12
C GLU A 290 29.75 -22.61 -3.98
N ALA A 291 29.13 -23.43 -3.12
CA ALA A 291 27.69 -23.42 -2.85
C ALA A 291 27.23 -22.11 -2.22
N VAL A 292 27.91 -21.65 -1.17
CA VAL A 292 27.60 -20.38 -0.49
C VAL A 292 27.70 -19.20 -1.47
N LEU A 293 28.73 -19.16 -2.32
CA LEU A 293 28.90 -18.10 -3.30
C LEU A 293 27.75 -18.10 -4.35
N LEU A 294 27.38 -19.29 -4.83
CA LEU A 294 26.26 -19.44 -5.75
C LEU A 294 24.93 -19.04 -5.09
N GLY A 295 24.72 -19.47 -3.84
CA GLY A 295 23.58 -19.10 -3.04
C GLY A 295 23.47 -17.58 -2.86
N LEU A 296 24.59 -16.93 -2.53
CA LEU A 296 24.63 -15.47 -2.33
C LEU A 296 24.33 -14.71 -3.62
N VAL A 297 25.02 -15.07 -4.72
CA VAL A 297 24.82 -14.40 -6.02
C VAL A 297 23.41 -14.65 -6.54
N GLY A 298 22.92 -15.91 -6.46
CA GLY A 298 21.57 -16.27 -6.88
C GLY A 298 20.50 -15.54 -6.06
N SER A 299 20.69 -15.43 -4.74
CA SER A 299 19.76 -14.73 -3.86
C SER A 299 19.74 -13.21 -4.12
N LEU A 300 20.88 -12.59 -4.32
CA LEU A 300 20.94 -11.15 -4.65
C LEU A 300 20.27 -10.85 -6.01
N LEU A 301 20.50 -11.70 -7.01
CA LEU A 301 19.79 -11.62 -8.29
C LEU A 301 18.29 -11.83 -8.10
N GLY A 302 17.91 -12.81 -7.25
CA GLY A 302 16.51 -13.05 -6.90
C GLY A 302 15.85 -11.84 -6.27
N VAL A 303 16.47 -11.21 -5.28
CA VAL A 303 15.97 -9.98 -4.66
C VAL A 303 15.78 -8.87 -5.70
N GLY A 304 16.76 -8.69 -6.62
CA GLY A 304 16.66 -7.70 -7.69
C GLY A 304 15.49 -7.97 -8.64
N ILE A 305 15.31 -9.23 -9.06
CA ILE A 305 14.17 -9.64 -9.90
C ILE A 305 12.85 -9.45 -9.14
N GLY A 306 12.79 -9.87 -7.87
CA GLY A 306 11.62 -9.71 -7.03
C GLY A 306 11.21 -8.25 -6.83
N ALA A 307 12.18 -7.36 -6.62
CA ALA A 307 11.94 -5.92 -6.55
C ALA A 307 11.40 -5.36 -7.88
N GLY A 308 11.96 -5.81 -9.00
CA GLY A 308 11.46 -5.44 -10.33
C GLY A 308 10.02 -5.88 -10.57
N VAL A 309 9.67 -7.12 -10.22
CA VAL A 309 8.29 -7.64 -10.32
C VAL A 309 7.34 -6.85 -9.42
N ALA A 310 7.73 -6.63 -8.15
CA ALA A 310 6.93 -5.84 -7.22
C ALA A 310 6.71 -4.39 -7.70
N ALA A 311 7.74 -3.79 -8.32
CA ALA A 311 7.61 -2.45 -8.90
C ALA A 311 6.63 -2.42 -10.07
N VAL A 312 6.69 -3.40 -10.99
CA VAL A 312 5.75 -3.51 -12.12
C VAL A 312 4.31 -3.69 -11.62
N VAL A 313 4.10 -4.60 -10.65
CA VAL A 313 2.78 -4.80 -10.05
C VAL A 313 2.31 -3.54 -9.34
N GLY A 314 3.19 -2.87 -8.58
CA GLY A 314 2.88 -1.62 -7.88
C GLY A 314 2.55 -0.44 -8.81
N ILE A 315 3.17 -0.38 -10.00
CA ILE A 315 2.80 0.59 -11.05
C ILE A 315 1.38 0.29 -11.56
N TRP A 316 1.09 -0.97 -11.81
CA TRP A 316 -0.19 -1.40 -12.36
C TRP A 316 -1.33 -1.21 -11.35
N SER A 317 -1.11 -1.54 -10.06
CA SER A 317 -2.09 -1.32 -8.99
C SER A 317 -2.18 0.14 -8.53
N GLY A 318 -1.19 0.98 -8.85
CA GLY A 318 -1.07 2.34 -8.35
C GLY A 318 -0.41 2.45 -6.96
N ALA A 319 -0.08 1.34 -6.31
CA ALA A 319 0.50 1.31 -4.97
C ALA A 319 1.87 2.01 -4.89
N ILE A 320 2.61 2.05 -6.00
CA ILE A 320 3.93 2.68 -6.08
C ILE A 320 3.90 4.21 -5.96
N TYR A 321 2.72 4.83 -6.02
CA TYR A 321 2.60 6.28 -5.86
C TYR A 321 3.27 6.79 -4.57
N TRP A 322 3.15 6.00 -3.49
CA TRP A 322 3.76 6.29 -2.20
C TRP A 322 5.21 5.79 -2.06
N GLY A 323 5.79 5.30 -3.15
CA GLY A 323 7.13 4.71 -3.20
C GLY A 323 7.13 3.20 -2.94
N LEU A 324 8.18 2.56 -3.45
CA LEU A 324 8.42 1.14 -3.23
C LEU A 324 8.99 0.94 -1.81
N VAL A 325 8.35 0.07 -1.02
CA VAL A 325 8.83 -0.25 0.34
C VAL A 325 9.75 -1.46 0.27
N LEU A 326 11.02 -1.26 0.62
CA LEU A 326 12.02 -2.32 0.69
C LEU A 326 12.23 -2.76 2.14
N PRO A 327 11.65 -3.90 2.56
CA PRO A 327 11.80 -4.40 3.92
C PRO A 327 13.16 -5.10 4.09
N PHE A 328 14.24 -4.35 4.29
CA PHE A 328 15.62 -4.86 4.31
C PHE A 328 15.84 -6.02 5.28
N GLY A 329 15.19 -6.02 6.44
CA GLY A 329 15.28 -7.13 7.41
C GLY A 329 14.71 -8.43 6.85
N GLU A 330 13.54 -8.37 6.24
CA GLU A 330 12.86 -9.53 5.63
C GLU A 330 13.61 -10.01 4.38
N LEU A 331 14.14 -9.09 3.58
CA LEU A 331 14.96 -9.41 2.41
C LEU A 331 16.29 -10.07 2.83
N GLY A 332 16.89 -9.65 3.93
CA GLY A 332 18.06 -10.31 4.52
C GLY A 332 17.78 -11.76 4.90
N ILE A 333 16.60 -12.04 5.48
CA ILE A 333 16.15 -13.41 5.77
C ILE A 333 15.96 -14.21 4.47
N ALA A 334 15.37 -13.62 3.44
CA ALA A 334 15.20 -14.29 2.14
C ALA A 334 16.56 -14.67 1.51
N VAL A 335 17.55 -13.79 1.59
CA VAL A 335 18.93 -14.09 1.13
C VAL A 335 19.55 -15.22 1.97
N LEU A 336 19.41 -15.18 3.29
CA LEU A 336 19.88 -16.26 4.17
C LEU A 336 19.25 -17.60 3.84
N VAL A 337 17.93 -17.63 3.63
CA VAL A 337 17.21 -18.85 3.22
C VAL A 337 17.76 -19.35 1.89
N GLY A 338 17.97 -18.48 0.90
CA GLY A 338 18.54 -18.87 -0.39
C GLY A 338 19.95 -19.46 -0.28
N VAL A 339 20.79 -18.91 0.59
CA VAL A 339 22.13 -19.47 0.87
C VAL A 339 22.04 -20.81 1.61
N LEU A 340 21.12 -20.96 2.57
CA LEU A 340 20.94 -22.21 3.34
C LEU A 340 20.38 -23.35 2.48
N ILE A 341 19.56 -23.04 1.48
CA ILE A 341 19.01 -24.03 0.55
C ILE A 341 20.08 -24.57 -0.42
N THR A 342 21.16 -23.81 -0.60
CA THR A 342 22.24 -24.15 -1.54
C THR A 342 23.37 -24.94 -0.88
#